data_894a143e65a16d7fac2ac52046ba1eb9
#
_entry.id   894a143e65a16d7fac2ac52046ba1eb9
#
_cell.length_a   1.000
_cell.length_b   1.000
_cell.length_c   1.000
_cell.angle_alpha   90.00
_cell.angle_beta   90.00
_cell.angle_gamma   90.00
#
_symmetry.space_group_name_H-M   'P 1'
#
loop_
_entity.id
_entity.type
_entity.pdbx_description
1 polymer ?
#
loop_
_entity_poly.entity_id
_entity_poly.type
_entity_poly.pdbx_seq_one_letter_code
_entity_poly.pdbx_strand_id
1 'polypeptide(L)'
;MSEEIKPKKPKKSAKSTSKKQVVVGKQDYVNPNTGEIETFNVINTYDTDFNFEKIWLSHILESLEVIGNQKIKVLNWLLANKNSENQIIATQRTIAEKSQVSYPVVNQTIKALLATNALKVTQTGVYMLNPEFMFKGHNSKRMNLLLRFNSITETTQQKEIEEK
;
A
#
# COMPACT_ATOMS: atom_id res chain seq x y z
N MET A 1 13.00 10.84 56.50
CA MET A 1 12.96 11.51 55.20
C MET A 1 12.27 10.54 54.24
N SER A 2 11.00 10.78 53.96
CA SER A 2 10.17 9.91 53.09
C SER A 2 10.21 10.50 51.70
N GLU A 3 10.77 9.79 50.72
CA GLU A 3 10.74 10.22 49.30
C GLU A 3 9.34 10.02 48.73
N GLU A 4 8.72 11.11 48.34
CA GLU A 4 7.47 11.13 47.60
C GLU A 4 7.71 10.61 46.18
N ILE A 5 7.18 9.43 45.89
CA ILE A 5 7.15 8.84 44.56
C ILE A 5 6.09 9.60 43.73
N LYS A 6 6.53 10.54 42.90
CA LYS A 6 5.64 11.22 41.96
C LYS A 6 5.11 10.22 40.89
N PRO A 7 3.78 10.16 40.70
CA PRO A 7 3.19 9.27 39.70
C PRO A 7 3.67 9.64 38.29
N LYS A 8 4.22 8.66 37.57
CA LYS A 8 4.58 8.81 36.14
C LYS A 8 3.33 9.11 35.33
N LYS A 9 3.34 10.24 34.63
CA LYS A 9 2.28 10.58 33.65
C LYS A 9 2.09 9.42 32.68
N PRO A 10 0.84 9.01 32.38
CA PRO A 10 0.57 7.95 31.43
C PRO A 10 1.13 8.33 30.07
N LYS A 11 1.87 7.40 29.43
CA LYS A 11 2.35 7.56 28.06
C LYS A 11 1.13 7.77 27.18
N LYS A 12 1.10 8.88 26.41
CA LYS A 12 0.06 9.15 25.43
C LYS A 12 -0.05 7.93 24.52
N SER A 13 -1.21 7.27 24.56
CA SER A 13 -1.55 6.17 23.66
C SER A 13 -1.36 6.63 22.21
N ALA A 14 -0.91 5.72 21.35
CA ALA A 14 -0.73 5.97 19.93
C ALA A 14 -1.97 6.66 19.35
N LYS A 15 -1.75 7.72 18.55
CA LYS A 15 -2.82 8.53 18.00
C LYS A 15 -3.82 7.65 17.27
N SER A 16 -5.06 7.79 17.68
CA SER A 16 -6.24 7.16 17.10
C SER A 16 -6.26 7.26 15.59
N THR A 17 -6.45 6.15 14.96
CA THR A 17 -6.94 5.83 13.62
C THR A 17 -8.02 6.79 13.16
N SER A 18 -8.04 7.13 11.90
CA SER A 18 -9.13 7.91 11.32
C SER A 18 -10.42 7.10 11.41
N LYS A 19 -11.47 7.69 11.98
CA LYS A 19 -12.79 7.06 12.08
C LYS A 19 -13.52 7.17 10.74
N LYS A 20 -13.95 6.04 10.19
CA LYS A 20 -14.82 6.00 9.02
C LYS A 20 -16.27 5.90 9.49
N GLN A 21 -17.10 6.85 9.07
CA GLN A 21 -18.55 6.86 9.32
C GLN A 21 -19.28 6.38 8.08
N VAL A 22 -20.18 5.42 8.27
CA VAL A 22 -21.04 4.91 7.20
C VAL A 22 -22.49 5.04 7.66
N VAL A 23 -23.31 5.76 6.90
CA VAL A 23 -24.76 5.82 7.13
C VAL A 23 -25.36 4.47 6.76
N VAL A 24 -25.97 3.80 7.72
CA VAL A 24 -26.53 2.43 7.57
C VAL A 24 -28.03 2.47 7.32
N GLY A 25 -28.69 3.58 7.67
CA GLY A 25 -30.13 3.73 7.53
C GLY A 25 -30.66 4.95 8.24
N LYS A 26 -31.97 5.02 8.35
CA LYS A 26 -32.68 6.03 9.14
C LYS A 26 -33.52 5.31 10.19
N GLN A 27 -33.66 5.94 11.34
CA GLN A 27 -34.45 5.43 12.45
C GLN A 27 -35.27 6.58 13.05
N ASP A 28 -36.53 6.31 13.32
CA ASP A 28 -37.45 7.27 13.91
C ASP A 28 -37.45 7.15 15.44
N TYR A 29 -37.38 8.28 16.08
CA TYR A 29 -37.44 8.40 17.55
C TYR A 29 -38.59 9.36 17.93
N VAL A 30 -39.33 9.00 18.95
CA VAL A 30 -40.31 9.90 19.55
C VAL A 30 -39.63 10.79 20.57
N ASN A 31 -39.70 12.10 20.37
CA ASN A 31 -39.16 13.05 21.35
C ASN A 31 -40.01 12.97 22.63
N PRO A 32 -39.43 12.59 23.80
CA PRO A 32 -40.23 12.40 25.01
C PRO A 32 -40.83 13.67 25.60
N ASN A 33 -40.35 14.86 25.18
CA ASN A 33 -40.81 16.15 25.67
C ASN A 33 -41.94 16.74 24.80
N THR A 34 -41.90 16.50 23.49
CA THR A 34 -42.86 17.07 22.53
C THR A 34 -43.84 16.05 21.97
N GLY A 35 -43.49 14.75 22.04
CA GLY A 35 -44.27 13.66 21.43
C GLY A 35 -44.13 13.58 19.92
N GLU A 36 -43.30 14.41 19.31
CA GLU A 36 -43.09 14.43 17.86
C GLU A 36 -42.12 13.35 17.44
N ILE A 37 -42.32 12.83 16.21
CA ILE A 37 -41.41 11.83 15.59
C ILE A 37 -40.30 12.57 14.85
N GLU A 38 -39.05 12.32 15.24
CA GLU A 38 -37.88 12.84 14.60
C GLU A 38 -37.09 11.70 13.95
N THR A 39 -36.73 11.86 12.69
CA THR A 39 -35.96 10.88 11.91
C THR A 39 -34.47 11.18 11.98
N PHE A 40 -33.67 10.25 12.52
CA PHE A 40 -32.23 10.35 12.61
C PHE A 40 -31.53 9.40 11.65
N ASN A 41 -30.38 9.83 11.13
CA ASN A 41 -29.48 8.94 10.40
C ASN A 41 -28.72 8.06 11.37
N VAL A 42 -28.80 6.75 11.21
CA VAL A 42 -27.99 5.79 11.94
C VAL A 42 -26.62 5.70 11.29
N ILE A 43 -25.59 6.05 12.04
CA ILE A 43 -24.21 6.08 11.57
C ILE A 43 -23.40 5.03 12.35
N ASN A 44 -22.87 4.04 11.63
CA ASN A 44 -21.87 3.15 12.20
C ASN A 44 -20.49 3.79 12.05
N THR A 45 -19.77 3.89 13.16
CA THR A 45 -18.40 4.40 13.21
C THR A 45 -17.44 3.22 13.34
N TYR A 46 -16.56 3.05 12.39
CA TYR A 46 -15.49 2.03 12.40
C TYR A 46 -14.15 2.70 12.61
N ASP A 47 -13.34 2.14 13.50
CA ASP A 47 -11.94 2.51 13.60
C ASP A 47 -11.19 1.93 12.40
N THR A 48 -10.48 2.78 11.66
CA THR A 48 -9.62 2.32 10.56
C THR A 48 -8.17 2.32 11.04
N ASP A 49 -7.48 1.22 10.81
CA ASP A 49 -6.07 1.12 11.17
C ASP A 49 -5.23 2.16 10.43
N PHE A 50 -4.45 2.92 11.19
CA PHE A 50 -3.50 3.86 10.63
C PHE A 50 -2.30 3.06 10.07
N ASN A 51 -1.89 3.37 8.84
CA ASN A 51 -0.84 2.65 8.10
C ASN A 51 -1.20 1.23 7.61
N PHE A 52 -2.48 0.90 7.47
CA PHE A 52 -2.89 -0.35 6.86
C PHE A 52 -2.49 -0.38 5.37
N GLU A 53 -1.75 -1.41 4.98
CA GLU A 53 -1.46 -1.73 3.57
C GLU A 53 -2.23 -2.99 3.18
N LYS A 54 -3.00 -2.90 2.08
CA LYS A 54 -3.65 -4.08 1.50
C LYS A 54 -2.65 -4.81 0.62
N ILE A 55 -2.37 -6.05 0.97
CA ILE A 55 -1.53 -6.97 0.20
C ILE A 55 -2.40 -8.15 -0.19
N TRP A 56 -2.45 -8.47 -1.49
CA TRP A 56 -3.19 -9.63 -1.98
C TRP A 56 -2.26 -10.83 -2.02
N LEU A 57 -2.44 -11.74 -1.08
CA LEU A 57 -1.56 -12.89 -0.82
C LEU A 57 -1.42 -13.82 -2.04
N SER A 58 -2.48 -13.98 -2.84
CA SER A 58 -2.44 -14.80 -4.05
C SER A 58 -1.36 -14.35 -5.03
N HIS A 59 -1.27 -13.05 -5.29
CA HIS A 59 -0.26 -12.49 -6.19
C HIS A 59 1.16 -12.56 -5.61
N ILE A 60 1.28 -12.54 -4.26
CA ILE A 60 2.57 -12.76 -3.61
C ILE A 60 3.01 -14.22 -3.77
N LEU A 61 2.11 -15.18 -3.58
CA LEU A 61 2.43 -16.60 -3.70
C LEU A 61 2.88 -16.98 -5.12
N GLU A 62 2.18 -16.49 -6.16
CA GLU A 62 2.63 -16.64 -7.55
C GLU A 62 4.04 -16.09 -7.79
N SER A 63 4.35 -14.94 -7.18
CA SER A 63 5.67 -14.33 -7.29
C SER A 63 6.73 -15.07 -6.47
N LEU A 64 6.36 -15.67 -5.34
CA LEU A 64 7.28 -16.39 -4.43
C LEU A 64 7.74 -17.74 -4.99
N GLU A 65 6.95 -18.44 -5.77
CA GLU A 65 7.35 -19.69 -6.43
C GLU A 65 8.55 -19.48 -7.37
N VAL A 66 8.68 -18.25 -7.92
CA VAL A 66 9.78 -17.85 -8.81
C VAL A 66 10.96 -17.22 -8.03
N ILE A 67 10.79 -16.93 -6.74
CA ILE A 67 11.69 -16.05 -5.99
C ILE A 67 12.51 -16.81 -4.92
N GLY A 68 13.82 -16.97 -5.14
CA GLY A 68 14.78 -17.41 -4.11
C GLY A 68 15.09 -16.31 -3.08
N ASN A 69 15.75 -16.67 -1.95
CA ASN A 69 15.99 -15.78 -0.80
C ASN A 69 16.59 -14.38 -1.13
N GLN A 70 17.47 -14.28 -2.11
CA GLN A 70 18.04 -12.97 -2.52
C GLN A 70 17.04 -12.12 -3.27
N LYS A 71 16.14 -12.74 -4.05
CA LYS A 71 15.09 -12.03 -4.79
C LYS A 71 14.05 -11.44 -3.83
N ILE A 72 13.78 -12.09 -2.68
CA ILE A 72 12.92 -11.56 -1.62
C ILE A 72 13.48 -10.25 -1.06
N LYS A 73 14.80 -10.10 -0.92
CA LYS A 73 15.42 -8.84 -0.49
C LYS A 73 15.13 -7.72 -1.48
N VAL A 74 15.23 -8.00 -2.78
CA VAL A 74 14.89 -7.02 -3.82
C VAL A 74 13.41 -6.64 -3.74
N LEU A 75 12.52 -7.62 -3.64
CA LEU A 75 11.07 -7.38 -3.52
C LEU A 75 10.76 -6.51 -2.29
N ASN A 76 11.28 -6.87 -1.13
CA ASN A 76 11.09 -6.11 0.11
C ASN A 76 11.59 -4.66 -0.04
N TRP A 77 12.75 -4.47 -0.69
CA TRP A 77 13.26 -3.14 -0.95
C TRP A 77 12.31 -2.33 -1.85
N LEU A 78 11.80 -2.93 -2.93
CA LEU A 78 10.85 -2.29 -3.84
C LEU A 78 9.57 -1.88 -3.10
N LEU A 79 9.02 -2.77 -2.28
CA LEU A 79 7.80 -2.52 -1.50
C LEU A 79 7.99 -1.40 -0.47
N ALA A 80 9.16 -1.35 0.18
CA ALA A 80 9.49 -0.33 1.18
C ALA A 80 9.76 1.05 0.55
N ASN A 81 10.26 1.12 -0.68
CA ASN A 81 10.67 2.36 -1.34
C ASN A 81 9.69 2.89 -2.38
N LYS A 82 8.49 2.33 -2.46
CA LYS A 82 7.42 2.89 -3.29
C LYS A 82 6.89 4.20 -2.72
N ASN A 83 6.56 5.12 -3.59
CA ASN A 83 5.89 6.37 -3.22
C ASN A 83 4.35 6.21 -3.09
N SER A 84 3.67 7.31 -2.81
CA SER A 84 2.20 7.35 -2.70
C SER A 84 1.44 7.08 -4.01
N GLU A 85 2.14 7.07 -5.14
CA GLU A 85 1.63 6.76 -6.48
C GLU A 85 2.00 5.34 -6.92
N ASN A 86 2.40 4.46 -5.96
CA ASN A 86 2.91 3.11 -6.22
C ASN A 86 4.11 3.08 -7.19
N GLN A 87 4.87 4.17 -7.28
CA GLN A 87 6.05 4.24 -8.14
C GLN A 87 7.33 4.06 -7.33
N ILE A 88 8.30 3.39 -7.94
CA ILE A 88 9.66 3.22 -7.46
C ILE A 88 10.58 3.95 -8.43
N ILE A 89 11.31 4.96 -7.94
CA ILE A 89 12.21 5.80 -8.73
C ILE A 89 13.64 5.39 -8.38
N ALA A 90 14.19 4.43 -9.11
CA ALA A 90 15.54 3.93 -8.92
C ALA A 90 16.02 3.14 -10.13
N THR A 91 17.30 3.28 -10.49
CA THR A 91 17.92 2.40 -11.49
C THR A 91 18.14 0.99 -10.91
N GLN A 92 18.26 -0.03 -11.74
CA GLN A 92 18.55 -1.39 -11.27
C GLN A 92 19.90 -1.46 -10.51
N ARG A 93 20.88 -0.60 -10.83
CA ARG A 93 22.14 -0.48 -10.10
C ARG A 93 21.91 0.04 -8.69
N THR A 94 21.12 1.12 -8.56
CA THR A 94 20.74 1.67 -7.25
C THR A 94 19.98 0.64 -6.40
N ILE A 95 19.08 -0.12 -7.02
CA ILE A 95 18.36 -1.20 -6.35
C ILE A 95 19.34 -2.27 -5.85
N ALA A 96 20.30 -2.68 -6.68
CA ALA A 96 21.34 -3.66 -6.32
C ALA A 96 22.16 -3.22 -5.10
N GLU A 97 22.66 -1.98 -5.13
CA GLU A 97 23.44 -1.39 -4.03
C GLU A 97 22.61 -1.32 -2.74
N LYS A 98 21.39 -0.79 -2.81
CA LYS A 98 20.55 -0.55 -1.63
C LYS A 98 19.94 -1.83 -1.04
N SER A 99 19.63 -2.82 -1.87
CA SER A 99 19.12 -4.13 -1.41
C SER A 99 20.25 -5.10 -1.02
N GLN A 100 21.53 -4.73 -1.26
CA GLN A 100 22.72 -5.57 -1.05
C GLN A 100 22.63 -6.91 -1.82
N VAL A 101 22.15 -6.84 -3.05
CA VAL A 101 21.98 -7.98 -3.95
C VAL A 101 22.70 -7.70 -5.25
N SER A 102 23.27 -8.72 -5.87
CA SER A 102 24.00 -8.53 -7.13
C SER A 102 23.07 -8.06 -8.25
N TYR A 103 23.61 -7.23 -9.15
CA TYR A 103 22.87 -6.68 -10.30
C TYR A 103 22.16 -7.75 -11.14
N PRO A 104 22.79 -8.91 -11.48
CA PRO A 104 22.09 -9.96 -12.25
C PRO A 104 20.83 -10.48 -11.55
N VAL A 105 20.85 -10.62 -10.22
CA VAL A 105 19.68 -11.06 -9.45
C VAL A 105 18.59 -10.00 -9.46
N VAL A 106 18.94 -8.71 -9.35
CA VAL A 106 17.99 -7.60 -9.47
C VAL A 106 17.34 -7.61 -10.85
N ASN A 107 18.14 -7.69 -11.93
CA ASN A 107 17.64 -7.72 -13.30
C ASN A 107 16.67 -8.90 -13.50
N GLN A 108 17.06 -10.10 -13.05
CA GLN A 108 16.21 -11.30 -13.14
C GLN A 108 14.91 -11.12 -12.34
N THR A 109 14.97 -10.50 -11.16
CA THR A 109 13.79 -10.26 -10.32
C THR A 109 12.85 -9.25 -10.99
N ILE A 110 13.37 -8.15 -11.50
CA ILE A 110 12.58 -7.13 -12.22
C ILE A 110 11.92 -7.78 -13.45
N LYS A 111 12.65 -8.56 -14.25
CA LYS A 111 12.09 -9.28 -15.40
C LYS A 111 10.94 -10.22 -14.99
N ALA A 112 11.09 -10.96 -13.91
CA ALA A 112 10.04 -11.83 -13.38
C ALA A 112 8.80 -11.05 -12.94
N LEU A 113 8.98 -9.91 -12.25
CA LEU A 113 7.88 -9.06 -11.81
C LEU A 113 7.17 -8.36 -13.00
N LEU A 114 7.88 -8.04 -14.07
CA LEU A 114 7.30 -7.54 -15.32
C LEU A 114 6.48 -8.63 -16.01
N ALA A 115 7.01 -9.84 -16.12
CA ALA A 115 6.34 -10.99 -16.75
C ALA A 115 5.05 -11.39 -16.02
N THR A 116 5.00 -11.25 -14.69
CA THR A 116 3.79 -11.51 -13.87
C THR A 116 2.85 -10.31 -13.76
N ASN A 117 3.10 -9.22 -14.49
CA ASN A 117 2.32 -7.97 -14.41
C ASN A 117 2.26 -7.37 -12.99
N ALA A 118 3.20 -7.72 -12.13
CA ALA A 118 3.35 -7.13 -10.80
C ALA A 118 4.01 -5.74 -10.84
N LEU A 119 4.84 -5.50 -11.86
CA LEU A 119 5.46 -4.21 -12.17
C LEU A 119 5.20 -3.82 -13.63
N LYS A 120 5.24 -2.52 -13.92
CA LYS A 120 5.40 -1.97 -15.26
C LYS A 120 6.45 -0.87 -15.25
N VAL A 121 7.16 -0.71 -16.37
CA VAL A 121 8.09 0.40 -16.59
C VAL A 121 7.31 1.58 -17.13
N THR A 122 7.39 2.73 -16.47
CA THR A 122 6.78 3.98 -16.97
C THR A 122 7.78 4.80 -17.78
N GLN A 123 9.03 4.79 -17.36
CA GLN A 123 10.19 5.36 -18.04
C GLN A 123 11.45 4.74 -17.44
N THR A 124 12.61 4.97 -18.08
CA THR A 124 13.90 4.45 -17.60
C THR A 124 14.14 4.77 -16.12
N GLY A 125 14.33 3.74 -15.30
CA GLY A 125 14.53 3.90 -13.85
C GLY A 125 13.27 4.25 -13.06
N VAL A 126 12.07 4.18 -13.65
CA VAL A 126 10.81 4.38 -12.95
C VAL A 126 9.87 3.20 -13.18
N TYR A 127 9.60 2.48 -12.12
CA TYR A 127 8.72 1.33 -12.11
C TYR A 127 7.42 1.67 -11.39
N MET A 128 6.31 1.17 -11.88
CA MET A 128 5.02 1.26 -11.21
C MET A 128 4.59 -0.12 -10.73
N LEU A 129 4.35 -0.24 -9.42
CA LEU A 129 3.84 -1.45 -8.79
C LEU A 129 2.33 -1.56 -9.05
N ASN A 130 1.86 -2.75 -9.43
CA ASN A 130 0.46 -3.00 -9.66
C ASN A 130 -0.37 -2.74 -8.38
N PRO A 131 -1.37 -1.83 -8.42
CA PRO A 131 -2.23 -1.56 -7.26
C PRO A 131 -3.12 -2.74 -6.84
N GLU A 132 -3.23 -3.79 -7.66
CA GLU A 132 -3.86 -5.05 -7.28
C GLU A 132 -2.93 -5.92 -6.44
N PHE A 133 -1.62 -5.80 -6.64
CA PHE A 133 -0.62 -6.52 -5.86
C PHE A 133 -0.46 -5.92 -4.46
N MET A 134 -0.28 -4.61 -4.38
CA MET A 134 -0.11 -3.89 -3.11
C MET A 134 -0.53 -2.42 -3.25
N PHE A 135 -1.31 -1.95 -2.30
CA PHE A 135 -1.75 -0.56 -2.25
C PHE A 135 -1.96 -0.06 -0.82
N LYS A 136 -1.61 1.22 -0.59
CA LYS A 136 -1.87 1.94 0.65
C LYS A 136 -2.69 3.19 0.37
N GLY A 137 -3.91 3.24 0.90
CA GLY A 137 -4.81 4.40 0.75
C GLY A 137 -6.26 4.04 0.53
N HIS A 138 -7.04 5.02 0.07
CA HIS A 138 -8.46 4.87 -0.18
C HIS A 138 -8.75 4.17 -1.50
N ASN A 139 -9.88 3.48 -1.58
CA ASN A 139 -10.28 2.70 -2.76
C ASN A 139 -10.36 3.55 -4.05
N SER A 140 -10.85 4.80 -3.97
CA SER A 140 -10.90 5.71 -5.12
C SER A 140 -9.52 5.99 -5.69
N LYS A 141 -8.51 6.23 -4.84
CA LYS A 141 -7.13 6.42 -5.27
C LYS A 141 -6.57 5.15 -5.90
N ARG A 142 -6.86 3.97 -5.33
CA ARG A 142 -6.46 2.68 -5.90
C ARG A 142 -7.00 2.49 -7.31
N MET A 143 -8.29 2.79 -7.53
CA MET A 143 -8.91 2.66 -8.85
C MET A 143 -8.27 3.59 -9.88
N ASN A 144 -7.97 4.84 -9.51
CA ASN A 144 -7.27 5.78 -10.39
C ASN A 144 -5.86 5.30 -10.76
N LEU A 145 -5.13 4.75 -9.79
CA LEU A 145 -3.80 4.19 -10.04
C LEU A 145 -3.88 2.92 -10.89
N LEU A 146 -4.91 2.11 -10.71
CA LEU A 146 -5.13 0.91 -11.53
C LEU A 146 -5.43 1.28 -13.00
N LEU A 147 -6.26 2.28 -13.24
CA LEU A 147 -6.51 2.80 -14.59
C LEU A 147 -5.21 3.30 -15.23
N ARG A 148 -4.40 4.05 -14.46
CA ARG A 148 -3.09 4.52 -14.92
C ARG A 148 -2.12 3.37 -15.19
N PHE A 149 -2.06 2.36 -14.30
CA PHE A 149 -1.24 1.18 -14.49
C PHE A 149 -1.62 0.41 -15.77
N ASN A 150 -2.92 0.23 -16.01
CA ASN A 150 -3.42 -0.47 -17.19
C ASN A 150 -3.19 0.31 -18.49
N SER A 151 -3.12 1.65 -18.44
CA SER A 151 -2.84 2.48 -19.60
C SER A 151 -1.36 2.49 -20.03
N ILE A 152 -0.44 1.96 -19.20
CA ILE A 152 0.98 1.84 -19.55
C ILE A 152 1.11 0.74 -20.62
N THR A 153 1.50 1.11 -21.84
CA THR A 153 1.62 0.22 -22.99
C THR A 153 2.91 -0.61 -22.93
N GLU A 154 2.89 -1.81 -23.46
CA GLU A 154 4.04 -2.75 -23.49
C GLU A 154 5.26 -2.20 -24.23
N THR A 155 5.08 -1.26 -25.14
CA THR A 155 6.16 -0.62 -25.92
C THR A 155 7.20 0.08 -25.02
N THR A 156 6.82 0.57 -23.86
CA THR A 156 7.73 1.18 -22.89
C THR A 156 8.54 0.13 -22.12
N GLN A 157 8.02 -1.10 -22.03
CA GLN A 157 8.66 -2.20 -21.27
C GLN A 157 9.80 -2.85 -22.07
N GLN A 158 9.71 -2.92 -23.41
CA GLN A 158 10.69 -3.59 -24.25
C GLN A 158 12.03 -2.83 -24.35
N LYS A 159 12.01 -1.50 -24.35
CA LYS A 159 13.23 -0.68 -24.48
C LYS A 159 14.25 -0.88 -23.36
N GLU A 160 13.83 -1.21 -22.13
CA GLU A 160 14.76 -1.48 -21.01
C GLU A 160 15.36 -2.90 -21.04
N ILE A 161 14.74 -3.82 -21.78
CA ILE A 161 15.18 -5.22 -21.87
C ILE A 161 16.23 -5.38 -22.97
N GLU A 162 16.17 -4.54 -24.02
CA GLU A 162 17.03 -4.63 -25.23
C GLU A 162 18.30 -3.75 -25.17
N GLU A 163 18.38 -2.76 -24.27
CA GLU A 163 19.55 -1.85 -24.18
C GLU A 163 20.74 -2.45 -23.39
N LYS A 164 20.96 -3.79 -23.45
CA LYS A 164 22.20 -4.40 -22.92
C LYS A 164 22.60 -5.64 -23.69
#